data_30ab842004cfbb54858350f2ecd6cba4
#
_entry.id   30ab842004cfbb54858350f2ecd6cba4
#
_cell.length_a   1.000
_cell.length_b   1.000
_cell.length_c   1.000
_cell.angle_alpha   90.00
_cell.angle_beta   90.00
_cell.angle_gamma   90.00
#
_symmetry.space_group_name_H-M   'P 1'
#
loop_
_entity.id
_entity.type
_entity.pdbx_description
1 polymer ?
#
loop_
_entity_poly.entity_id
_entity_poly.type
_entity_poly.pdbx_seq_one_letter_code
_entity_poly.pdbx_strand_id
1 'polypeptide(L)'
;AEMQNSPWWPALVTTIERGLQRGWPLDRLLGEAKALPTDGHTDLCQAWVWRLSLLTDTHDLPDEDRYDPADEPPADLHEGWAPASTADPAVLASGPADADWLDLDDDQVLHLEGLLRSAMGAPEPSEAQIGHQLERRDQIASSPVRLERLAQVNQFATTYYQACLPTSWAQPYLDQRLHADPAALEPLRLGYAPDSWTGLVTHLRRIGVTDEEMLIAGVATTASTGRLIDRFRDRLVIPIVHDHHVLGFVARRNPEFDDDDGRGPKYLNTAATPLYAKGDQLYVAGELTGDVTPVLVEGPLDAIAVTLAGDGRHVGVAPLGTSLTEAHVAQLHQHGHTPVVATDADPAGQIAAERDYWLLTLYGLDPTHAALPDGSDPADLVAAGDQARLADAIANARPLADSLVDERLDHVEGTQAALDALRIVAAQPVEQWPAGAEYIAERTGLPPVILRSALASMVRARNADPRRATQGGIDHVAQTKDRLTMIQSGEAAAEVIEHIEPPTRNSRPDPLPTLDPPRPSGISW
;
A
#
# COMPACT_ATOMS: atom_id res chain seq x y z
N ALA A 1 3.26 7.80 19.27
CA ALA A 1 4.20 8.16 20.33
C ALA A 1 4.40 9.68 20.46
N GLU A 2 4.51 10.45 19.36
CA GLU A 2 4.64 11.92 19.48
C GLU A 2 3.38 12.57 20.01
N MET A 3 2.21 12.25 19.48
CA MET A 3 0.94 12.83 19.93
C MET A 3 0.61 12.50 21.39
N GLN A 4 0.81 11.25 21.81
CA GLN A 4 0.52 10.83 23.20
C GLN A 4 1.57 11.28 24.22
N ASN A 5 2.79 11.52 23.78
CA ASN A 5 3.84 12.13 24.60
C ASN A 5 3.82 13.66 24.53
N SER A 6 2.95 14.23 23.70
CA SER A 6 2.74 15.66 23.65
C SER A 6 2.09 16.13 24.95
N PRO A 7 2.55 17.23 25.54
CA PRO A 7 1.89 17.86 26.69
C PRO A 7 0.45 18.32 26.37
N TRP A 8 0.09 18.39 25.08
CA TRP A 8 -1.23 18.78 24.59
C TRP A 8 -2.19 17.61 24.39
N TRP A 9 -1.75 16.37 24.54
CA TRP A 9 -2.61 15.18 24.38
C TRP A 9 -3.85 15.20 25.28
N PRO A 10 -3.76 15.50 26.59
CA PRO A 10 -4.93 15.60 27.45
C PRO A 10 -5.93 16.68 26.99
N ALA A 11 -5.41 17.82 26.56
CA ALA A 11 -6.23 18.90 26.04
C ALA A 11 -6.96 18.51 24.75
N LEU A 12 -6.33 17.74 23.88
CA LEU A 12 -6.93 17.21 22.65
C LEU A 12 -8.11 16.30 22.98
N VAL A 13 -7.93 15.33 23.86
CA VAL A 13 -9.00 14.40 24.29
C VAL A 13 -10.19 15.18 24.88
N THR A 14 -9.92 16.09 25.83
CA THR A 14 -10.97 16.92 26.46
C THR A 14 -11.73 17.77 25.43
N THR A 15 -11.04 18.28 24.40
CA THR A 15 -11.68 19.12 23.38
C THR A 15 -12.59 18.29 22.48
N ILE A 16 -12.18 17.08 22.13
CA ILE A 16 -13.02 16.12 21.40
C ILE A 16 -14.27 15.75 22.21
N GLU A 17 -14.09 15.37 23.48
CA GLU A 17 -15.21 15.04 24.39
C GLU A 17 -16.19 16.19 24.52
N ARG A 18 -15.71 17.43 24.62
CA ARG A 18 -16.55 18.63 24.66
C ARG A 18 -17.39 18.77 23.38
N GLY A 19 -16.80 18.52 22.23
CA GLY A 19 -17.51 18.50 20.94
C GLY A 19 -18.64 17.46 20.94
N LEU A 20 -18.35 16.24 21.38
CA LEU A 20 -19.32 15.15 21.48
C LEU A 20 -20.46 15.48 22.46
N GLN A 21 -20.13 16.01 23.63
CA GLN A 21 -21.13 16.44 24.63
C GLN A 21 -22.05 17.56 24.12
N ARG A 22 -21.55 18.37 23.18
CA ARG A 22 -22.34 19.41 22.49
C ARG A 22 -23.11 18.89 21.27
N GLY A 23 -23.09 17.57 21.05
CA GLY A 23 -23.88 16.92 20.01
C GLY A 23 -23.23 16.88 18.63
N TRP A 24 -21.94 17.25 18.50
CA TRP A 24 -21.22 17.07 17.26
C TRP A 24 -21.05 15.58 16.93
N PRO A 25 -21.45 15.09 15.74
CA PRO A 25 -20.97 13.79 15.26
C PRO A 25 -19.45 13.86 15.07
N LEU A 26 -18.74 12.85 15.55
CA LEU A 26 -17.28 12.89 15.61
C LEU A 26 -16.61 12.97 14.24
N ASP A 27 -17.13 12.21 13.27
CA ASP A 27 -16.69 12.22 11.88
C ASP A 27 -16.80 13.62 11.25
N ARG A 28 -17.89 14.33 11.53
CA ARG A 28 -18.10 15.69 11.07
C ARG A 28 -17.18 16.68 11.80
N LEU A 29 -17.08 16.56 13.13
CA LEU A 29 -16.21 17.42 13.94
C LEU A 29 -14.76 17.35 13.48
N LEU A 30 -14.24 16.13 13.27
CA LEU A 30 -12.87 15.91 12.81
C LEU A 30 -12.69 16.28 11.33
N GLY A 31 -13.69 16.04 10.48
CA GLY A 31 -13.68 16.42 9.08
C GLY A 31 -13.59 17.93 8.89
N GLU A 32 -14.42 18.69 9.63
CA GLU A 32 -14.41 20.15 9.60
C GLU A 32 -13.14 20.73 10.23
N ALA A 33 -12.67 20.16 11.35
CA ALA A 33 -11.39 20.56 11.95
C ALA A 33 -10.20 20.35 11.01
N LYS A 34 -10.21 19.30 10.20
CA LYS A 34 -9.16 19.02 9.19
C LYS A 34 -9.13 20.08 8.08
N ALA A 35 -10.26 20.64 7.72
CA ALA A 35 -10.35 21.67 6.68
C ALA A 35 -9.81 23.05 7.13
N LEU A 36 -9.65 23.26 8.44
CA LEU A 36 -9.11 24.52 8.98
C LEU A 36 -7.58 24.61 8.80
N PRO A 37 -7.04 25.80 8.52
CA PRO A 37 -5.60 25.98 8.33
C PRO A 37 -4.80 25.65 9.60
N THR A 38 -3.55 25.21 9.42
CA THR A 38 -2.58 25.01 10.52
C THR A 38 -1.69 26.24 10.62
N ASP A 39 -2.02 27.14 11.51
CA ASP A 39 -1.17 28.31 11.73
C ASP A 39 0.01 27.97 12.66
N GLY A 40 1.16 27.67 12.05
CA GLY A 40 2.47 27.75 12.71
C GLY A 40 2.73 26.89 13.95
N HIS A 41 1.83 25.95 14.29
CA HIS A 41 2.02 25.06 15.42
C HIS A 41 3.02 23.96 15.09
N THR A 42 4.06 23.83 15.91
CA THR A 42 5.10 22.80 15.78
C THR A 42 4.67 21.46 16.39
N ASP A 43 3.64 21.44 17.23
CA ASP A 43 3.08 20.25 17.87
C ASP A 43 1.72 19.90 17.23
N LEU A 44 1.60 18.66 16.76
CA LEU A 44 0.41 18.19 16.05
C LEU A 44 -0.84 18.18 16.96
N CYS A 45 -0.70 17.79 18.24
CA CYS A 45 -1.81 17.82 19.20
C CYS A 45 -2.29 19.25 19.45
N GLN A 46 -1.36 20.19 19.57
CA GLN A 46 -1.68 21.62 19.75
C GLN A 46 -2.47 22.14 18.54
N ALA A 47 -2.06 21.80 17.33
CA ALA A 47 -2.76 22.18 16.11
C ALA A 47 -4.21 21.63 16.08
N TRP A 48 -4.40 20.40 16.51
CA TRP A 48 -5.72 19.80 16.58
C TRP A 48 -6.59 20.38 17.70
N VAL A 49 -6.02 20.63 18.90
CA VAL A 49 -6.73 21.32 19.99
C VAL A 49 -7.26 22.67 19.51
N TRP A 50 -6.40 23.44 18.83
CA TRP A 50 -6.77 24.74 18.31
C TRP A 50 -7.93 24.65 17.30
N ARG A 51 -7.84 23.76 16.31
CA ARG A 51 -8.89 23.56 15.28
C ARG A 51 -10.23 23.13 15.89
N LEU A 52 -10.19 22.15 16.78
CA LEU A 52 -11.38 21.65 17.45
C LEU A 52 -11.99 22.69 18.38
N SER A 53 -11.19 23.49 19.09
CA SER A 53 -11.70 24.57 19.92
C SER A 53 -12.44 25.63 19.11
N LEU A 54 -11.93 25.97 17.92
CA LEU A 54 -12.65 26.89 17.02
C LEU A 54 -14.06 26.40 16.70
N LEU A 55 -14.24 25.10 16.50
CA LEU A 55 -15.55 24.52 16.18
C LEU A 55 -16.42 24.32 17.43
N THR A 56 -15.83 23.93 18.55
CA THR A 56 -16.57 23.57 19.76
C THR A 56 -16.86 24.75 20.69
N ASP A 57 -16.10 25.84 20.65
CA ASP A 57 -16.32 27.00 21.50
C ASP A 57 -17.30 28.03 20.92
N THR A 58 -17.60 27.96 19.62
CA THR A 58 -18.46 28.91 18.91
C THR A 58 -19.92 28.50 18.76
N HIS A 59 -20.57 27.92 19.75
CA HIS A 59 -22.03 27.65 19.84
C HIS A 59 -22.46 26.22 19.50
N ASP A 60 -23.71 25.91 19.97
CA ASP A 60 -24.47 24.71 19.65
C ASP A 60 -24.47 24.41 18.14
N LEU A 61 -24.54 23.11 17.77
CA LEU A 61 -24.53 22.63 16.39
C LEU A 61 -24.95 23.69 15.37
N PRO A 62 -24.05 24.10 14.43
CA PRO A 62 -24.49 24.98 13.38
C PRO A 62 -25.63 24.29 12.61
N ASP A 63 -26.75 24.97 12.43
CA ASP A 63 -27.74 24.61 11.42
C ASP A 63 -27.00 24.42 10.10
N GLU A 64 -27.35 23.40 9.30
CA GLU A 64 -26.67 23.01 8.06
C GLU A 64 -26.43 24.18 7.08
N ASP A 65 -27.16 25.30 7.27
CA ASP A 65 -27.11 26.50 6.44
C ASP A 65 -26.24 27.64 7.01
N ARG A 66 -25.47 27.44 8.11
CA ARG A 66 -24.85 28.57 8.83
C ARG A 66 -23.37 28.73 8.71
N TYR A 67 -22.63 27.75 8.22
CA TYR A 67 -21.18 27.85 8.03
C TYR A 67 -20.85 27.94 6.55
N ASP A 68 -20.64 29.17 6.06
CA ASP A 68 -19.99 29.43 4.78
C ASP A 68 -18.51 29.77 5.08
N PRO A 69 -17.52 28.99 4.59
CA PRO A 69 -16.11 29.34 4.71
C PRO A 69 -15.75 30.69 4.06
N ALA A 70 -16.65 31.26 3.27
CA ALA A 70 -16.50 32.58 2.68
C ALA A 70 -16.90 33.73 3.63
N ASP A 71 -17.56 33.44 4.76
CA ASP A 71 -17.87 34.38 5.81
C ASP A 71 -16.70 34.53 6.82
N GLU A 72 -15.48 34.73 6.31
CA GLU A 72 -14.37 35.18 7.19
C GLU A 72 -14.72 36.52 7.83
N PRO A 73 -14.62 36.65 9.17
CA PRO A 73 -14.77 37.94 9.81
C PRO A 73 -13.70 38.90 9.28
N PRO A 74 -14.03 40.19 9.10
CA PRO A 74 -13.07 41.19 8.62
C PRO A 74 -11.75 41.16 9.41
N ALA A 75 -10.63 41.32 8.74
CA ALA A 75 -9.26 41.21 9.29
C ALA A 75 -9.01 42.09 10.53
N ASP A 76 -9.80 43.14 10.74
CA ASP A 76 -9.76 44.05 11.88
C ASP A 76 -10.32 43.47 13.20
N LEU A 77 -11.00 42.31 13.15
CA LEU A 77 -11.46 41.59 14.35
C LEU A 77 -10.45 40.55 14.87
N HIS A 78 -9.37 40.27 14.12
CA HIS A 78 -8.35 39.31 14.53
C HIS A 78 -7.44 39.79 15.67
N GLU A 79 -7.32 41.10 15.89
CA GLU A 79 -6.41 41.66 16.95
C GLU A 79 -6.95 41.52 18.38
N GLY A 80 -8.17 41.08 18.59
CA GLY A 80 -8.79 40.93 19.92
C GLY A 80 -9.25 39.53 20.27
N TRP A 81 -9.19 38.61 19.34
CA TRP A 81 -9.77 37.28 19.49
C TRP A 81 -8.68 36.20 19.56
N ALA A 82 -7.92 36.25 20.64
CA ALA A 82 -7.18 35.06 21.05
C ALA A 82 -8.20 34.12 21.71
N PRO A 83 -8.42 32.90 21.15
CA PRO A 83 -9.24 31.91 21.84
C PRO A 83 -8.67 31.70 23.24
N ALA A 84 -9.53 31.44 24.21
CA ALA A 84 -9.13 31.19 25.61
C ALA A 84 -8.07 30.07 25.77
N SER A 85 -7.78 29.33 24.69
CA SER A 85 -6.75 28.28 24.58
C SER A 85 -5.31 28.82 24.47
N THR A 86 -5.07 30.13 24.28
CA THR A 86 -3.74 30.73 24.49
C THR A 86 -3.43 30.92 25.98
N ALA A 87 -4.37 30.55 26.85
CA ALA A 87 -4.07 30.39 28.27
C ALA A 87 -2.93 29.39 28.43
N ASP A 88 -2.01 29.75 29.31
CA ASP A 88 -0.85 28.98 29.74
C ASP A 88 -1.14 27.46 29.69
N PRO A 89 -0.33 26.64 28.99
CA PRO A 89 -0.46 25.18 29.00
C PRO A 89 -0.62 24.59 30.40
N ALA A 90 -0.03 25.22 31.41
CA ALA A 90 -0.19 24.87 32.82
C ALA A 90 -1.64 25.04 33.33
N VAL A 91 -2.43 25.94 32.74
CA VAL A 91 -3.86 26.12 33.08
C VAL A 91 -4.74 25.06 32.42
N LEU A 92 -4.38 24.61 31.21
CA LEU A 92 -5.06 23.52 30.55
C LEU A 92 -4.66 22.14 31.12
N ALA A 93 -3.42 22.01 31.61
CA ALA A 93 -2.94 20.84 32.34
C ALA A 93 -3.42 20.79 33.82
N SER A 94 -3.94 21.89 34.38
CA SER A 94 -4.51 21.97 35.73
C SER A 94 -6.04 21.79 35.74
N GLY A 95 -6.63 21.10 34.74
CA GLY A 95 -7.91 20.44 34.92
C GLY A 95 -7.88 19.59 36.18
N PRO A 96 -9.03 19.26 36.80
CA PRO A 96 -9.02 18.54 38.07
C PRO A 96 -8.08 17.35 37.96
N ALA A 97 -7.11 17.27 38.87
CA ALA A 97 -6.06 16.25 38.93
C ALA A 97 -6.61 14.80 39.12
N ASP A 98 -7.91 14.70 39.21
CA ASP A 98 -8.70 13.48 39.42
C ASP A 98 -9.60 13.17 38.19
N ALA A 99 -9.18 13.56 36.99
CA ALA A 99 -9.94 13.17 35.79
C ALA A 99 -9.77 11.67 35.52
N ASP A 100 -10.86 10.91 35.65
CA ASP A 100 -11.01 9.46 35.40
C ASP A 100 -10.58 8.99 34.00
N TRP A 101 -10.07 9.87 33.14
CA TRP A 101 -9.64 9.54 31.77
C TRP A 101 -8.32 8.76 31.71
N LEU A 102 -7.55 8.68 32.81
CA LEU A 102 -6.41 7.78 32.95
C LEU A 102 -6.83 6.31 33.08
N ASP A 103 -8.10 6.05 33.38
CA ASP A 103 -8.69 4.73 33.56
C ASP A 103 -9.57 4.31 32.37
N LEU A 104 -9.31 4.81 31.14
CA LEU A 104 -9.95 4.27 29.95
C LEU A 104 -9.59 2.78 29.85
N ASP A 105 -10.63 1.94 29.77
CA ASP A 105 -10.42 0.53 29.49
C ASP A 105 -9.92 0.33 28.03
N ASP A 106 -9.41 -0.86 27.76
CA ASP A 106 -8.82 -1.15 26.44
C ASP A 106 -9.82 -0.97 25.29
N ASP A 107 -11.13 -1.20 25.53
CA ASP A 107 -12.18 -1.04 24.51
C ASP A 107 -12.42 0.45 24.21
N GLN A 108 -12.40 1.32 25.21
CA GLN A 108 -12.49 2.77 25.05
C GLN A 108 -11.27 3.33 24.31
N VAL A 109 -10.07 2.83 24.63
CA VAL A 109 -8.83 3.19 23.91
C VAL A 109 -8.91 2.77 22.47
N LEU A 110 -9.32 1.54 22.18
CA LEU A 110 -9.46 1.07 20.79
C LEU A 110 -10.49 1.87 20.02
N HIS A 111 -11.60 2.25 20.65
CA HIS A 111 -12.59 3.09 20.04
C HIS A 111 -12.01 4.46 19.65
N LEU A 112 -11.35 5.15 20.58
CA LEU A 112 -10.72 6.46 20.31
C LEU A 112 -9.63 6.38 19.23
N GLU A 113 -8.77 5.37 19.28
CA GLU A 113 -7.71 5.16 18.29
C GLU A 113 -8.29 4.85 16.90
N GLY A 114 -9.41 4.13 16.84
CA GLY A 114 -10.15 3.88 15.60
C GLY A 114 -10.70 5.15 14.99
N LEU A 115 -11.28 6.02 15.80
CA LEU A 115 -11.81 7.31 15.37
C LEU A 115 -10.68 8.22 14.85
N LEU A 116 -9.53 8.26 15.54
CA LEU A 116 -8.36 8.98 15.09
C LEU A 116 -7.85 8.48 13.73
N ARG A 117 -7.78 7.16 13.55
CA ARG A 117 -7.39 6.56 12.27
C ARG A 117 -8.33 6.97 11.13
N SER A 118 -9.65 6.87 11.34
CA SER A 118 -10.65 7.25 10.33
C SER A 118 -10.53 8.73 9.93
N ALA A 119 -10.10 9.60 10.86
CA ALA A 119 -9.89 11.02 10.61
C ALA A 119 -8.57 11.34 9.90
N MET A 120 -7.53 10.51 10.09
CA MET A 120 -6.19 10.80 9.53
C MET A 120 -6.14 10.67 8.01
N GLY A 121 -6.99 9.82 7.40
CA GLY A 121 -7.01 9.61 5.94
C GLY A 121 -5.71 9.00 5.41
N ALA A 122 -5.38 9.29 4.14
CA ALA A 122 -4.13 8.84 3.53
C ALA A 122 -2.92 9.47 4.24
N PRO A 123 -1.81 8.71 4.39
CA PRO A 123 -0.61 9.22 5.06
C PRO A 123 0.02 10.36 4.26
N GLU A 124 0.59 11.34 4.95
CA GLU A 124 1.41 12.38 4.32
C GLU A 124 2.54 11.73 3.49
N PRO A 125 2.90 12.28 2.32
CA PRO A 125 3.99 11.74 1.52
C PRO A 125 5.30 11.65 2.31
N SER A 126 6.05 10.56 2.18
CA SER A 126 7.38 10.44 2.80
C SER A 126 8.37 11.39 2.12
N GLU A 127 9.49 11.71 2.82
CA GLU A 127 10.57 12.50 2.22
C GLU A 127 11.08 11.88 0.91
N ALA A 128 11.16 10.55 0.84
CA ALA A 128 11.53 9.82 -0.38
C ALA A 128 10.51 10.02 -1.51
N GLN A 129 9.21 10.00 -1.21
CA GLN A 129 8.16 10.28 -2.20
C GLN A 129 8.20 11.74 -2.68
N ILE A 130 8.38 12.68 -1.75
CA ILE A 130 8.53 14.11 -2.10
C ILE A 130 9.77 14.29 -2.99
N GLY A 131 10.91 13.70 -2.61
CA GLY A 131 12.12 13.72 -3.43
C GLY A 131 11.90 13.17 -4.83
N HIS A 132 11.28 12.00 -4.94
CA HIS A 132 10.94 11.38 -6.23
C HIS A 132 9.99 12.27 -7.08
N GLN A 133 8.96 12.85 -6.48
CA GLN A 133 8.04 13.76 -7.18
C GLN A 133 8.77 15.03 -7.69
N LEU A 134 9.70 15.58 -6.91
CA LEU A 134 10.51 16.72 -7.34
C LEU A 134 11.43 16.34 -8.50
N GLU A 135 12.12 15.21 -8.44
CA GLU A 135 12.95 14.71 -9.54
C GLU A 135 12.13 14.46 -10.81
N ARG A 136 10.94 13.90 -10.69
CA ARG A 136 10.00 13.73 -11.81
C ARG A 136 9.58 15.06 -12.42
N ARG A 137 9.22 16.01 -11.58
CA ARG A 137 8.86 17.36 -12.01
C ARG A 137 10.00 18.04 -12.76
N ASP A 138 11.24 17.93 -12.24
CA ASP A 138 12.41 18.50 -12.89
C ASP A 138 12.73 17.80 -14.22
N GLN A 139 12.58 16.47 -14.29
CA GLN A 139 12.72 15.70 -15.53
C GLN A 139 11.71 16.15 -16.59
N ILE A 140 10.45 16.36 -16.20
CA ILE A 140 9.40 16.86 -17.09
C ILE A 140 9.74 18.28 -17.56
N ALA A 141 10.09 19.17 -16.64
CA ALA A 141 10.38 20.58 -16.93
C ALA A 141 11.62 20.76 -17.82
N SER A 142 12.62 19.89 -17.68
CA SER A 142 13.85 19.90 -18.47
C SER A 142 13.76 19.16 -19.81
N SER A 143 12.62 18.52 -20.10
CA SER A 143 12.45 17.78 -21.35
C SER A 143 12.48 18.73 -22.56
N PRO A 144 13.33 18.48 -23.58
CA PRO A 144 13.35 19.28 -24.79
C PRO A 144 12.13 19.03 -25.69
N VAL A 145 11.37 17.96 -25.43
CA VAL A 145 10.16 17.59 -26.17
C VAL A 145 8.94 17.67 -25.25
N ARG A 146 7.87 18.32 -25.70
CA ARG A 146 6.63 18.45 -24.92
C ARG A 146 5.94 17.10 -24.73
N LEU A 147 5.26 16.92 -23.60
CA LEU A 147 4.60 15.67 -23.22
C LEU A 147 3.57 15.22 -24.25
N GLU A 148 2.78 16.16 -24.80
CA GLU A 148 1.77 15.83 -25.83
C GLU A 148 2.42 15.26 -27.09
N ARG A 149 3.62 15.76 -27.45
CA ARG A 149 4.37 15.25 -28.60
C ARG A 149 4.94 13.86 -28.32
N LEU A 150 5.45 13.61 -27.12
CA LEU A 150 5.90 12.26 -26.70
C LEU A 150 4.74 11.27 -26.72
N ALA A 151 3.57 11.64 -26.20
CA ALA A 151 2.35 10.81 -26.24
C ALA A 151 1.94 10.51 -27.69
N GLN A 152 2.07 11.49 -28.60
CA GLN A 152 1.82 11.30 -30.03
C GLN A 152 2.81 10.31 -30.66
N VAL A 153 4.09 10.37 -30.30
CA VAL A 153 5.11 9.41 -30.77
C VAL A 153 4.77 8.00 -30.30
N ASN A 154 4.38 7.84 -29.02
CA ASN A 154 3.92 6.55 -28.50
C ASN A 154 2.66 6.06 -29.21
N GLN A 155 1.73 6.94 -29.55
CA GLN A 155 0.54 6.56 -30.33
C GLN A 155 0.91 6.07 -31.74
N PHE A 156 1.85 6.71 -32.42
CA PHE A 156 2.36 6.25 -33.72
C PHE A 156 3.04 4.87 -33.61
N ALA A 157 3.85 4.68 -32.55
CA ALA A 157 4.47 3.38 -32.29
C ALA A 157 3.41 2.29 -32.03
N THR A 158 2.36 2.61 -31.26
CA THR A 158 1.23 1.71 -31.00
C THR A 158 0.58 1.27 -32.31
N THR A 159 0.25 2.22 -33.20
CA THR A 159 -0.37 1.92 -34.50
C THR A 159 0.53 1.00 -35.35
N TYR A 160 1.85 1.26 -35.35
CA TYR A 160 2.81 0.39 -36.03
C TYR A 160 2.82 -1.03 -35.45
N TYR A 161 2.88 -1.18 -34.13
CA TYR A 161 2.89 -2.49 -33.47
C TYR A 161 1.58 -3.24 -33.69
N GLN A 162 0.44 -2.57 -33.64
CA GLN A 162 -0.86 -3.16 -33.95
C GLN A 162 -0.92 -3.71 -35.38
N ALA A 163 -0.41 -2.96 -36.35
CA ALA A 163 -0.36 -3.40 -37.75
C ALA A 163 0.54 -4.64 -37.96
N CYS A 164 1.53 -4.86 -37.10
CA CYS A 164 2.44 -6.01 -37.17
C CYS A 164 1.91 -7.25 -36.44
N LEU A 165 0.92 -7.12 -35.55
CA LEU A 165 0.41 -8.21 -34.72
C LEU A 165 -0.18 -9.38 -35.49
N PRO A 166 -1.08 -9.20 -36.50
CA PRO A 166 -1.80 -10.30 -37.14
C PRO A 166 -0.90 -11.32 -37.86
N THR A 167 0.31 -10.93 -38.22
CA THR A 167 1.25 -11.81 -38.97
C THR A 167 2.40 -12.32 -38.10
N SER A 168 2.29 -12.18 -36.78
CA SER A 168 3.33 -12.51 -35.80
C SER A 168 3.01 -13.79 -35.02
N TRP A 169 3.99 -14.31 -34.30
CA TRP A 169 3.80 -15.38 -33.30
C TRP A 169 2.88 -14.94 -32.14
N ALA A 170 2.83 -13.63 -31.88
CA ALA A 170 2.10 -13.08 -30.74
C ALA A 170 0.57 -13.21 -30.90
N GLN A 171 0.05 -13.19 -32.14
CA GLN A 171 -1.40 -13.39 -32.38
C GLN A 171 -1.88 -14.76 -31.90
N PRO A 172 -1.37 -15.90 -32.42
CA PRO A 172 -1.81 -17.23 -31.96
C PRO A 172 -1.49 -17.46 -30.47
N TYR A 173 -0.43 -16.84 -29.94
CA TYR A 173 -0.14 -16.88 -28.50
C TYR A 173 -1.25 -16.20 -27.67
N LEU A 174 -1.70 -15.01 -28.08
CA LEU A 174 -2.81 -14.31 -27.41
C LEU A 174 -4.11 -15.09 -27.51
N ASP A 175 -4.41 -15.64 -28.70
CA ASP A 175 -5.61 -16.45 -28.91
C ASP A 175 -5.63 -17.67 -27.97
N GLN A 176 -4.50 -18.36 -27.83
CA GLN A 176 -4.36 -19.50 -26.91
C GLN A 176 -4.37 -19.07 -25.42
N ARG A 177 -3.75 -17.94 -25.07
CA ARG A 177 -3.57 -17.52 -23.68
C ARG A 177 -4.83 -16.88 -23.09
N LEU A 178 -5.61 -16.17 -23.90
CA LEU A 178 -6.73 -15.35 -23.44
C LEU A 178 -8.09 -15.86 -23.89
N HIS A 179 -8.17 -16.72 -24.92
CA HIS A 179 -9.44 -17.23 -25.50
C HIS A 179 -10.50 -16.13 -25.67
N ALA A 180 -10.07 -14.92 -26.02
CA ALA A 180 -10.94 -13.75 -26.08
C ALA A 180 -11.40 -13.44 -27.50
N ASP A 181 -12.61 -12.88 -27.63
CA ASP A 181 -13.05 -12.25 -28.87
C ASP A 181 -12.10 -11.09 -29.22
N PRO A 182 -11.63 -11.00 -30.49
CA PRO A 182 -10.80 -9.87 -30.92
C PRO A 182 -11.37 -8.50 -30.58
N ALA A 183 -12.70 -8.34 -30.57
CA ALA A 183 -13.35 -7.09 -30.18
C ALA A 183 -13.14 -6.73 -28.71
N ALA A 184 -12.99 -7.72 -27.82
CA ALA A 184 -12.68 -7.48 -26.40
C ALA A 184 -11.23 -7.06 -26.18
N LEU A 185 -10.32 -7.44 -27.09
CA LEU A 185 -8.90 -7.06 -27.04
C LEU A 185 -8.61 -5.71 -27.72
N GLU A 186 -9.50 -5.22 -28.59
CA GLU A 186 -9.29 -3.96 -29.33
C GLU A 186 -9.00 -2.75 -28.43
N PRO A 187 -9.71 -2.53 -27.33
CA PRO A 187 -9.43 -1.40 -26.43
C PRO A 187 -8.05 -1.45 -25.80
N LEU A 188 -7.46 -2.64 -25.64
CA LEU A 188 -6.13 -2.84 -25.04
C LEU A 188 -4.99 -2.48 -25.99
N ARG A 189 -5.27 -2.31 -27.29
CA ARG A 189 -4.33 -1.86 -28.31
C ARG A 189 -3.05 -2.72 -28.39
N LEU A 190 -3.18 -4.03 -28.14
CA LEU A 190 -2.05 -4.96 -28.17
C LEU A 190 -1.37 -4.96 -29.54
N GLY A 191 -0.06 -5.15 -29.55
CA GLY A 191 0.74 -5.10 -30.76
C GLY A 191 1.93 -6.05 -30.74
N TYR A 192 2.69 -6.05 -31.83
CA TYR A 192 3.91 -6.84 -31.94
C TYR A 192 5.06 -6.00 -32.48
N ALA A 193 6.20 -6.03 -31.79
CA ALA A 193 7.44 -5.47 -32.25
C ALA A 193 8.18 -6.50 -33.10
N PRO A 194 8.34 -6.29 -34.43
CA PRO A 194 9.04 -7.23 -35.29
C PRO A 194 10.48 -7.50 -34.88
N ASP A 195 11.03 -8.66 -35.29
CA ASP A 195 12.45 -8.97 -35.15
C ASP A 195 13.29 -8.16 -36.15
N SER A 196 13.31 -6.87 -35.92
CA SER A 196 14.01 -5.87 -36.75
C SER A 196 14.77 -4.90 -35.86
N TRP A 197 15.97 -4.52 -36.31
CA TRP A 197 16.78 -3.56 -35.58
C TRP A 197 16.30 -2.12 -35.74
N THR A 198 15.63 -1.79 -36.84
CA THR A 198 15.28 -0.39 -37.19
C THR A 198 13.92 -0.26 -37.88
N GLY A 199 13.04 -1.22 -37.76
CA GLY A 199 11.72 -1.23 -38.44
C GLY A 199 10.86 -0.07 -37.98
N LEU A 200 10.67 0.09 -36.65
CA LEU A 200 9.93 1.19 -36.06
C LEU A 200 10.63 2.54 -36.31
N VAL A 201 11.92 2.62 -36.05
CA VAL A 201 12.72 3.86 -36.27
C VAL A 201 12.56 4.35 -37.72
N THR A 202 12.64 3.44 -38.70
CA THR A 202 12.47 3.77 -40.12
C THR A 202 11.05 4.25 -40.41
N HIS A 203 10.05 3.57 -39.82
CA HIS A 203 8.65 3.95 -39.99
C HIS A 203 8.39 5.36 -39.42
N LEU A 204 8.80 5.61 -38.19
CA LEU A 204 8.60 6.89 -37.49
C LEU A 204 9.31 8.06 -38.21
N ARG A 205 10.53 7.86 -38.72
CA ARG A 205 11.23 8.87 -39.55
C ARG A 205 10.45 9.24 -40.79
N ARG A 206 9.79 8.29 -41.46
CA ARG A 206 8.98 8.53 -42.66
C ARG A 206 7.77 9.42 -42.40
N ILE A 207 7.24 9.39 -41.18
CA ILE A 207 6.11 10.25 -40.76
C ILE A 207 6.56 11.50 -40.02
N GLY A 208 7.87 11.83 -40.06
CA GLY A 208 8.40 13.09 -39.53
C GLY A 208 8.70 13.11 -38.04
N VAL A 209 8.87 11.96 -37.41
CA VAL A 209 9.35 11.88 -36.02
C VAL A 209 10.88 11.92 -36.03
N THR A 210 11.46 12.79 -35.19
CA THR A 210 12.91 12.96 -35.08
C THR A 210 13.53 11.84 -34.21
N ASP A 211 14.85 11.64 -34.38
CA ASP A 211 15.61 10.68 -33.58
C ASP A 211 15.57 11.03 -32.08
N GLU A 212 15.63 12.32 -31.75
CA GLU A 212 15.55 12.83 -30.40
C GLU A 212 14.18 12.52 -29.76
N GLU A 213 13.08 12.75 -30.49
CA GLU A 213 11.73 12.41 -30.03
C GLU A 213 11.58 10.91 -29.73
N MET A 214 12.13 10.04 -30.61
CA MET A 214 12.10 8.59 -30.42
C MET A 214 12.89 8.12 -29.19
N LEU A 215 14.06 8.73 -28.95
CA LEU A 215 14.88 8.44 -27.77
C LEU A 215 14.18 8.87 -26.48
N ILE A 216 13.67 10.10 -26.45
CA ILE A 216 13.00 10.64 -25.25
C ILE A 216 11.67 9.92 -24.97
N ALA A 217 10.93 9.54 -26.01
CA ALA A 217 9.72 8.70 -25.85
C ALA A 217 10.05 7.26 -25.40
N GLY A 218 11.30 6.83 -25.46
CA GLY A 218 11.74 5.51 -25.03
C GLY A 218 11.34 4.37 -25.99
N VAL A 219 10.98 4.67 -27.24
CA VAL A 219 10.64 3.66 -28.28
C VAL A 219 11.87 3.23 -29.05
N ALA A 220 12.96 3.97 -28.95
CA ALA A 220 14.26 3.67 -29.55
C ALA A 220 15.38 3.77 -28.53
N THR A 221 16.53 3.20 -28.83
CA THR A 221 17.76 3.28 -28.04
C THR A 221 18.98 3.41 -28.94
N THR A 222 20.09 3.88 -28.41
CA THR A 222 21.34 3.99 -29.15
C THR A 222 22.18 2.71 -28.98
N ALA A 223 22.51 2.06 -30.08
CA ALA A 223 23.43 0.92 -30.07
C ALA A 223 24.87 1.36 -29.75
N SER A 224 25.74 0.42 -29.41
CA SER A 224 27.18 0.66 -29.16
C SER A 224 27.90 1.32 -30.36
N THR A 225 27.35 1.15 -31.56
CA THR A 225 27.84 1.78 -32.80
C THR A 225 27.40 3.22 -32.98
N GLY A 226 26.63 3.79 -32.04
CA GLY A 226 26.03 5.12 -32.15
C GLY A 226 24.76 5.19 -33.03
N ARG A 227 24.32 4.08 -33.62
CA ARG A 227 23.10 4.04 -34.46
C ARG A 227 21.85 3.92 -33.59
N LEU A 228 20.78 4.59 -34.02
CA LEU A 228 19.46 4.45 -33.40
C LEU A 228 18.83 3.11 -33.82
N ILE A 229 18.36 2.36 -32.86
CA ILE A 229 17.71 1.06 -33.06
C ILE A 229 16.39 0.97 -32.27
N ASP A 230 15.50 0.09 -32.71
CA ASP A 230 14.24 -0.19 -32.02
C ASP A 230 14.52 -0.74 -30.61
N ARG A 231 13.83 -0.22 -29.61
CA ARG A 231 13.95 -0.71 -28.23
C ARG A 231 13.38 -2.11 -28.06
N PHE A 232 12.23 -2.35 -28.65
CA PHE A 232 11.54 -3.64 -28.57
C PHE A 232 11.74 -4.39 -29.89
N ARG A 233 12.08 -5.67 -29.81
CA ARG A 233 12.28 -6.54 -30.95
C ARG A 233 11.82 -7.96 -30.62
N ASP A 234 11.09 -8.58 -31.54
CA ASP A 234 10.50 -9.92 -31.37
C ASP A 234 9.73 -10.07 -30.05
N ARG A 235 8.83 -9.11 -29.78
CA ARG A 235 8.05 -9.07 -28.53
C ARG A 235 6.58 -8.75 -28.78
N LEU A 236 5.71 -9.40 -28.02
CA LEU A 236 4.34 -8.93 -27.81
C LEU A 236 4.41 -7.60 -27.02
N VAL A 237 3.78 -6.57 -27.54
CA VAL A 237 3.80 -5.21 -26.96
C VAL A 237 2.43 -4.89 -26.37
N ILE A 238 2.44 -4.48 -25.11
CA ILE A 238 1.26 -4.10 -24.33
C ILE A 238 1.43 -2.61 -23.97
N PRO A 239 0.60 -1.71 -24.53
CA PRO A 239 0.64 -0.30 -24.20
C PRO A 239 0.20 -0.03 -22.75
N ILE A 240 0.90 0.88 -22.08
CA ILE A 240 0.51 1.41 -20.76
C ILE A 240 -0.28 2.69 -21.04
N VAL A 241 -1.58 2.65 -20.75
CA VAL A 241 -2.50 3.76 -21.07
C VAL A 241 -2.98 4.43 -19.79
N HIS A 242 -2.98 5.76 -19.79
CA HIS A 242 -3.58 6.57 -18.72
C HIS A 242 -4.22 7.79 -19.38
N ASP A 243 -5.45 8.12 -19.00
CA ASP A 243 -6.24 9.23 -19.59
C ASP A 243 -6.20 9.22 -21.13
N HIS A 244 -6.43 8.05 -21.74
CA HIS A 244 -6.40 7.81 -23.19
C HIS A 244 -5.02 8.01 -23.87
N HIS A 245 -3.98 8.40 -23.13
CA HIS A 245 -2.62 8.57 -23.62
C HIS A 245 -1.78 7.32 -23.39
N VAL A 246 -0.98 6.94 -24.39
CA VAL A 246 0.01 5.87 -24.22
C VAL A 246 1.27 6.46 -23.59
N LEU A 247 1.50 6.11 -22.33
CA LEU A 247 2.65 6.60 -21.57
C LEU A 247 3.95 5.87 -21.93
N GLY A 248 3.83 4.58 -22.25
CA GLY A 248 4.93 3.68 -22.55
C GLY A 248 4.43 2.29 -22.89
N PHE A 249 5.33 1.31 -22.80
CA PHE A 249 5.04 -0.06 -23.18
C PHE A 249 5.68 -1.04 -22.21
N VAL A 250 5.01 -2.15 -21.98
CA VAL A 250 5.62 -3.38 -21.48
C VAL A 250 5.59 -4.43 -22.61
N ALA A 251 6.72 -5.10 -22.83
CA ALA A 251 6.86 -6.01 -23.96
C ALA A 251 7.33 -7.39 -23.49
N ARG A 252 6.51 -8.43 -23.79
CA ARG A 252 6.77 -9.82 -23.44
C ARG A 252 7.61 -10.49 -24.53
N ARG A 253 8.66 -11.17 -24.11
CA ARG A 253 9.48 -12.02 -25.00
C ARG A 253 8.64 -13.22 -25.50
N ASN A 254 8.96 -13.71 -26.70
CA ASN A 254 8.40 -14.94 -27.22
C ASN A 254 8.69 -16.09 -26.22
N PRO A 255 7.65 -16.82 -25.75
CA PRO A 255 7.80 -17.90 -24.76
C PRO A 255 8.56 -19.12 -25.28
N GLU A 256 8.80 -19.24 -26.60
CA GLU A 256 9.64 -20.30 -27.18
C GLU A 256 11.13 -20.15 -26.82
N PHE A 257 11.55 -18.97 -26.30
CA PHE A 257 12.93 -18.70 -25.92
C PHE A 257 13.10 -18.66 -24.39
N ASP A 258 14.14 -19.30 -23.90
CA ASP A 258 14.52 -19.32 -22.48
C ASP A 258 15.31 -18.07 -22.07
N ASP A 259 15.56 -17.91 -20.77
CA ASP A 259 16.31 -16.78 -20.23
C ASP A 259 17.79 -16.80 -20.68
N ASP A 260 18.32 -17.97 -21.00
CA ASP A 260 19.70 -18.18 -21.44
C ASP A 260 19.93 -17.85 -22.93
N ASP A 261 18.88 -17.63 -23.72
CA ASP A 261 18.99 -17.35 -25.17
C ASP A 261 19.52 -15.96 -25.53
N GLY A 262 19.92 -15.16 -24.54
CA GLY A 262 20.50 -13.83 -24.74
C GLY A 262 19.51 -12.78 -25.29
N ARG A 263 18.20 -13.10 -25.34
CA ARG A 263 17.14 -12.21 -25.83
C ARG A 263 16.60 -11.26 -24.75
N GLY A 264 17.24 -11.24 -23.58
CA GLY A 264 16.88 -10.38 -22.47
C GLY A 264 15.67 -10.86 -21.66
N PRO A 265 15.19 -10.08 -20.70
CA PRO A 265 14.22 -10.51 -19.70
C PRO A 265 12.86 -10.90 -20.31
N LYS A 266 12.08 -11.76 -19.60
CA LYS A 266 10.70 -12.15 -19.94
C LYS A 266 9.83 -10.93 -20.26
N TYR A 267 9.88 -9.89 -19.41
CA TYR A 267 9.23 -8.60 -19.67
C TYR A 267 10.26 -7.47 -19.74
N LEU A 268 10.13 -6.63 -20.75
CA LEU A 268 10.95 -5.44 -20.96
C LEU A 268 10.04 -4.21 -20.97
N ASN A 269 10.27 -3.26 -20.08
CA ASN A 269 9.52 -2.02 -20.01
C ASN A 269 10.20 -0.89 -20.83
N THR A 270 9.41 0.12 -21.20
CA THR A 270 9.96 1.42 -21.57
C THR A 270 10.88 1.92 -20.46
N ALA A 271 12.00 2.53 -20.81
CA ALA A 271 12.86 3.19 -19.83
C ALA A 271 12.12 4.38 -19.17
N ALA A 272 12.63 4.90 -18.08
CA ALA A 272 12.09 6.14 -17.52
C ALA A 272 12.15 7.27 -18.55
N THR A 273 11.01 7.92 -18.78
CA THR A 273 10.83 9.04 -19.73
C THR A 273 10.05 10.15 -19.02
N PRO A 274 9.93 11.35 -19.58
CA PRO A 274 9.06 12.38 -19.03
C PRO A 274 7.58 11.93 -18.89
N LEU A 275 7.11 10.98 -19.72
CA LEU A 275 5.75 10.44 -19.63
C LEU A 275 5.62 9.27 -18.67
N TYR A 276 6.66 8.45 -18.54
CA TYR A 276 6.58 7.15 -17.85
C TYR A 276 7.75 6.96 -16.89
N ALA A 277 7.43 6.58 -15.66
CA ALA A 277 8.40 6.02 -14.73
C ALA A 277 7.84 4.72 -14.13
N LYS A 278 8.68 3.69 -14.16
CA LYS A 278 8.36 2.40 -13.55
C LYS A 278 8.17 2.59 -12.04
N GLY A 279 7.05 2.12 -11.52
CA GLY A 279 6.70 2.29 -10.11
C GLY A 279 5.79 3.49 -9.80
N ASP A 280 5.57 4.41 -10.77
CA ASP A 280 4.61 5.51 -10.60
C ASP A 280 3.20 5.13 -11.10
N GLN A 281 3.12 4.21 -12.06
CA GLN A 281 1.89 3.87 -12.77
C GLN A 281 1.58 2.37 -12.67
N LEU A 282 0.37 2.04 -12.24
CA LEU A 282 -0.20 0.71 -12.44
C LEU A 282 -0.54 0.50 -13.92
N TYR A 283 -0.30 -0.70 -14.42
CA TYR A 283 -0.97 -1.16 -15.61
C TYR A 283 -2.44 -1.43 -15.29
N VAL A 284 -3.34 -0.88 -16.07
CA VAL A 284 -4.78 -1.10 -15.95
C VAL A 284 -5.26 -1.72 -17.24
N ALA A 285 -5.82 -2.94 -17.19
CA ALA A 285 -6.32 -3.65 -18.35
C ALA A 285 -7.73 -3.17 -18.75
N GLY A 286 -7.98 -1.88 -18.71
CA GLY A 286 -9.28 -1.26 -18.98
C GLY A 286 -9.34 0.15 -18.40
N GLU A 287 -10.48 0.52 -17.84
CA GLU A 287 -10.68 1.81 -17.17
C GLU A 287 -11.09 1.59 -15.71
N LEU A 288 -10.43 2.30 -14.79
CA LEU A 288 -10.82 2.36 -13.37
C LEU A 288 -11.92 3.41 -13.22
N THR A 289 -13.18 2.98 -13.33
CA THR A 289 -14.36 3.81 -13.08
C THR A 289 -14.96 3.51 -11.69
N GLY A 290 -15.81 4.40 -11.15
CA GLY A 290 -16.35 4.27 -9.80
C GLY A 290 -17.10 2.96 -9.48
N ASP A 291 -17.55 2.23 -10.49
CA ASP A 291 -18.34 1.01 -10.33
C ASP A 291 -17.55 -0.29 -10.53
N VAL A 292 -16.25 -0.18 -10.84
CA VAL A 292 -15.40 -1.33 -11.19
C VAL A 292 -14.43 -1.63 -10.05
N THR A 293 -14.37 -2.89 -9.61
CA THR A 293 -13.42 -3.33 -8.59
C THR A 293 -12.07 -3.68 -9.21
N PRO A 294 -10.96 -3.05 -8.80
CA PRO A 294 -9.63 -3.44 -9.25
C PRO A 294 -9.23 -4.80 -8.68
N VAL A 295 -8.62 -5.64 -9.50
CA VAL A 295 -8.03 -6.90 -9.07
C VAL A 295 -6.52 -6.80 -9.30
N LEU A 296 -5.77 -6.79 -8.21
CA LEU A 296 -4.31 -6.69 -8.21
C LEU A 296 -3.69 -8.05 -8.50
N VAL A 297 -2.91 -8.12 -9.56
CA VAL A 297 -2.20 -9.32 -10.05
C VAL A 297 -0.74 -9.00 -10.34
N GLU A 298 0.07 -10.03 -10.63
CA GLU A 298 1.52 -9.84 -10.80
C GLU A 298 1.89 -9.29 -12.19
N GLY A 299 1.19 -9.71 -13.23
CA GLY A 299 1.56 -9.42 -14.61
C GLY A 299 0.46 -8.82 -15.49
N PRO A 300 0.84 -8.15 -16.60
CA PRO A 300 -0.14 -7.51 -17.47
C PRO A 300 -1.06 -8.48 -18.20
N LEU A 301 -0.61 -9.71 -18.49
CA LEU A 301 -1.48 -10.73 -19.09
C LEU A 301 -2.52 -11.27 -18.11
N ASP A 302 -2.14 -11.38 -16.83
CA ASP A 302 -3.06 -11.77 -15.75
C ASP A 302 -4.10 -10.68 -15.52
N ALA A 303 -3.68 -9.40 -15.58
CA ALA A 303 -4.60 -8.28 -15.53
C ALA A 303 -5.61 -8.30 -16.68
N ILE A 304 -5.17 -8.60 -17.91
CA ILE A 304 -6.05 -8.75 -19.06
C ILE A 304 -7.02 -9.94 -18.84
N ALA A 305 -6.51 -11.09 -18.38
CA ALA A 305 -7.32 -12.27 -18.11
C ALA A 305 -8.43 -12.01 -17.08
N VAL A 306 -8.10 -11.30 -16.00
CA VAL A 306 -9.07 -10.85 -14.99
C VAL A 306 -10.16 -9.97 -15.61
N THR A 307 -9.77 -8.96 -16.40
CA THR A 307 -10.73 -8.04 -17.03
C THR A 307 -11.68 -8.79 -17.97
N LEU A 308 -11.17 -9.74 -18.74
CA LEU A 308 -11.96 -10.55 -19.65
C LEU A 308 -12.93 -11.50 -18.90
N ALA A 309 -12.53 -12.03 -17.75
CA ALA A 309 -13.37 -12.89 -16.91
C ALA A 309 -14.39 -12.12 -16.06
N GLY A 310 -14.17 -10.83 -15.83
CA GLY A 310 -14.88 -10.03 -14.83
C GLY A 310 -16.21 -9.43 -15.26
N ASP A 311 -16.72 -9.70 -16.47
CA ASP A 311 -18.01 -9.22 -17.00
C ASP A 311 -18.26 -7.69 -16.78
N GLY A 312 -17.20 -6.88 -16.92
CA GLY A 312 -17.26 -5.42 -16.73
C GLY A 312 -17.36 -4.96 -15.27
N ARG A 313 -17.37 -5.86 -14.29
CA ARG A 313 -17.39 -5.52 -12.85
C ARG A 313 -16.01 -5.48 -12.21
N HIS A 314 -15.05 -6.12 -12.84
CA HIS A 314 -13.68 -6.20 -12.36
C HIS A 314 -12.72 -5.74 -13.45
N VAL A 315 -11.65 -5.07 -13.04
CA VAL A 315 -10.54 -4.69 -13.93
C VAL A 315 -9.23 -5.15 -13.33
N GLY A 316 -8.43 -5.86 -14.11
CA GLY A 316 -7.11 -6.30 -13.70
C GLY A 316 -6.13 -5.12 -13.67
N VAL A 317 -5.35 -5.04 -12.60
CA VAL A 317 -4.27 -4.07 -12.44
C VAL A 317 -2.97 -4.76 -12.03
N ALA A 318 -1.83 -4.27 -12.52
CA ALA A 318 -0.54 -4.90 -12.24
C ALA A 318 0.60 -3.88 -12.07
N PRO A 319 1.56 -4.13 -11.14
CA PRO A 319 2.71 -3.25 -10.90
C PRO A 319 3.89 -3.56 -11.82
N LEU A 320 3.69 -3.76 -13.10
CA LEU A 320 4.64 -3.84 -14.23
C LEU A 320 6.08 -4.35 -13.92
N GLY A 321 6.19 -5.47 -13.18
CA GLY A 321 7.49 -6.10 -12.87
C GLY A 321 8.31 -5.34 -11.82
N THR A 322 7.65 -4.61 -10.95
CA THR A 322 8.10 -4.17 -9.64
C THR A 322 7.16 -4.77 -8.60
N SER A 323 7.53 -4.74 -7.35
CA SER A 323 6.55 -4.89 -6.27
C SER A 323 5.63 -3.67 -6.25
N LEU A 324 4.46 -3.80 -5.65
CA LEU A 324 3.56 -2.68 -5.38
C LEU A 324 4.32 -1.54 -4.68
N THR A 325 4.07 -0.31 -5.10
CA THR A 325 4.67 0.90 -4.53
C THR A 325 3.60 1.75 -3.86
N GLU A 326 4.03 2.69 -3.01
CA GLU A 326 3.08 3.65 -2.43
C GLU A 326 2.41 4.54 -3.49
N ALA A 327 3.05 4.83 -4.63
CA ALA A 327 2.44 5.57 -5.73
C ALA A 327 1.29 4.78 -6.36
N HIS A 328 1.47 3.46 -6.53
CA HIS A 328 0.41 2.56 -7.01
C HIS A 328 -0.79 2.54 -6.05
N VAL A 329 -0.51 2.43 -4.74
CA VAL A 329 -1.58 2.43 -3.72
C VAL A 329 -2.29 3.77 -3.65
N ALA A 330 -1.56 4.88 -3.76
CA ALA A 330 -2.16 6.21 -3.82
C ALA A 330 -3.10 6.37 -5.03
N GLN A 331 -2.74 5.79 -6.19
CA GLN A 331 -3.61 5.76 -7.37
C GLN A 331 -4.93 5.01 -7.07
N LEU A 332 -4.87 3.82 -6.47
CA LEU A 332 -6.07 3.06 -6.08
C LEU A 332 -6.91 3.82 -5.05
N HIS A 333 -6.26 4.41 -4.05
CA HIS A 333 -6.92 5.19 -2.99
C HIS A 333 -7.63 6.43 -3.56
N GLN A 334 -7.02 7.16 -4.49
CA GLN A 334 -7.62 8.35 -5.12
C GLN A 334 -8.90 8.00 -5.90
N HIS A 335 -8.99 6.82 -6.47
CA HIS A 335 -10.19 6.32 -7.15
C HIS A 335 -11.22 5.72 -6.18
N GLY A 336 -10.93 5.68 -4.87
CA GLY A 336 -11.85 5.16 -3.85
C GLY A 336 -12.03 3.64 -3.90
N HIS A 337 -11.09 2.91 -4.48
CA HIS A 337 -11.20 1.48 -4.69
C HIS A 337 -10.34 0.67 -3.69
N THR A 338 -10.98 -0.32 -3.07
CA THR A 338 -10.30 -1.38 -2.33
C THR A 338 -10.08 -2.57 -3.27
N PRO A 339 -8.84 -3.01 -3.52
CA PRO A 339 -8.57 -4.07 -4.48
C PRO A 339 -8.87 -5.46 -3.94
N VAL A 340 -9.21 -6.38 -4.85
CA VAL A 340 -9.04 -7.82 -4.64
C VAL A 340 -7.59 -8.16 -5.01
N VAL A 341 -6.87 -8.87 -4.16
CA VAL A 341 -5.52 -9.39 -4.45
C VAL A 341 -5.67 -10.81 -5.00
N ALA A 342 -5.12 -11.07 -6.17
CA ALA A 342 -5.15 -12.36 -6.85
C ALA A 342 -3.74 -12.68 -7.39
N THR A 343 -2.78 -12.83 -6.47
CA THR A 343 -1.41 -13.24 -6.77
C THR A 343 -1.33 -14.73 -7.07
N ASP A 344 -0.22 -15.16 -7.66
CA ASP A 344 0.03 -16.56 -7.98
C ASP A 344 -0.10 -17.45 -6.73
N ALA A 345 -0.70 -18.63 -6.88
CA ALA A 345 -0.91 -19.56 -5.77
C ALA A 345 0.37 -20.35 -5.46
N ASP A 346 1.46 -19.65 -5.21
CA ASP A 346 2.75 -20.17 -4.79
C ASP A 346 3.31 -19.40 -3.58
N PRO A 347 4.39 -19.88 -2.93
CA PRO A 347 4.97 -19.17 -1.78
C PRO A 347 5.45 -17.75 -2.09
N ALA A 348 5.86 -17.46 -3.32
CA ALA A 348 6.31 -16.13 -3.70
C ALA A 348 5.12 -15.17 -3.83
N GLY A 349 4.01 -15.63 -4.41
CA GLY A 349 2.77 -14.88 -4.50
C GLY A 349 2.14 -14.60 -3.12
N GLN A 350 2.21 -15.57 -2.18
CA GLN A 350 1.77 -15.36 -0.79
C GLN A 350 2.58 -14.27 -0.09
N ILE A 351 3.91 -14.28 -0.27
CA ILE A 351 4.80 -13.24 0.25
C ILE A 351 4.49 -11.88 -0.38
N ALA A 352 4.20 -11.85 -1.69
CA ALA A 352 3.82 -10.63 -2.39
C ALA A 352 2.48 -10.10 -1.85
N ALA A 353 1.47 -10.96 -1.69
CA ALA A 353 0.17 -10.60 -1.14
C ALA A 353 0.26 -9.99 0.28
N GLU A 354 1.07 -10.57 1.16
CA GLU A 354 1.26 -10.03 2.50
C GLU A 354 1.97 -8.66 2.46
N ARG A 355 2.99 -8.51 1.62
CA ARG A 355 3.66 -7.21 1.46
C ARG A 355 2.69 -6.15 0.93
N ASP A 356 1.86 -6.50 -0.03
CA ASP A 356 0.85 -5.63 -0.60
C ASP A 356 -0.22 -5.26 0.44
N TYR A 357 -0.61 -6.19 1.33
CA TYR A 357 -1.48 -5.94 2.47
C TYR A 357 -0.96 -4.79 3.34
N TRP A 358 0.33 -4.81 3.71
CA TRP A 358 0.93 -3.79 4.55
C TRP A 358 0.92 -2.41 3.90
N LEU A 359 1.12 -2.33 2.58
CA LEU A 359 1.08 -1.06 1.84
C LEU A 359 -0.36 -0.57 1.64
N LEU A 360 -1.30 -1.45 1.32
CA LEU A 360 -2.71 -1.09 1.12
C LEU A 360 -3.33 -0.57 2.43
N THR A 361 -3.09 -1.26 3.55
CA THR A 361 -3.60 -0.84 4.85
C THR A 361 -2.95 0.44 5.39
N LEU A 362 -1.78 0.84 4.90
CA LEU A 362 -1.19 2.15 5.19
C LEU A 362 -2.10 3.29 4.69
N TYR A 363 -2.78 3.08 3.57
CA TYR A 363 -3.72 4.03 2.96
C TYR A 363 -5.18 3.77 3.36
N GLY A 364 -5.43 2.94 4.37
CA GLY A 364 -6.77 2.62 4.85
C GLY A 364 -7.58 1.70 3.92
N LEU A 365 -6.93 1.05 2.95
CA LEU A 365 -7.55 0.06 2.08
C LEU A 365 -7.45 -1.32 2.74
N ASP A 366 -8.58 -2.03 2.90
CA ASP A 366 -8.65 -3.38 3.48
C ASP A 366 -8.89 -4.41 2.37
N PRO A 367 -7.81 -4.95 1.75
CA PRO A 367 -7.94 -5.78 0.58
C PRO A 367 -8.58 -7.13 0.88
N THR A 368 -9.31 -7.66 -0.11
CA THR A 368 -9.73 -9.06 -0.12
C THR A 368 -8.76 -9.91 -0.93
N HIS A 369 -8.75 -11.21 -0.72
CA HIS A 369 -7.90 -12.17 -1.41
C HIS A 369 -8.75 -13.19 -2.16
N ALA A 370 -8.51 -13.32 -3.46
CA ALA A 370 -9.07 -14.35 -4.31
C ALA A 370 -8.13 -15.56 -4.31
N ALA A 371 -8.54 -16.65 -3.65
CA ALA A 371 -7.76 -17.87 -3.60
C ALA A 371 -7.79 -18.58 -4.97
N LEU A 372 -6.68 -18.56 -5.68
CA LEU A 372 -6.50 -19.29 -6.93
C LEU A 372 -6.09 -20.75 -6.67
N PRO A 373 -6.31 -21.67 -7.62
CA PRO A 373 -5.81 -23.04 -7.52
C PRO A 373 -4.28 -23.09 -7.50
N ASP A 374 -3.73 -24.02 -6.72
CA ASP A 374 -2.29 -24.20 -6.56
C ASP A 374 -1.53 -24.23 -7.90
N GLY A 375 -0.50 -23.42 -8.02
CA GLY A 375 0.37 -23.33 -9.19
C GLY A 375 -0.26 -22.72 -10.43
N SER A 376 -1.39 -22.00 -10.30
CA SER A 376 -2.07 -21.33 -11.41
C SER A 376 -2.04 -19.83 -11.24
N ASP A 377 -1.77 -19.11 -12.34
CA ASP A 377 -2.02 -17.67 -12.45
C ASP A 377 -3.39 -17.39 -13.12
N PRO A 378 -3.93 -16.16 -13.07
CA PRO A 378 -5.19 -15.82 -13.71
C PRO A 378 -5.22 -16.13 -15.21
N ALA A 379 -4.13 -15.90 -15.94
CA ALA A 379 -4.06 -16.16 -17.37
C ALA A 379 -3.93 -17.66 -17.67
N ASP A 380 -3.39 -18.48 -16.77
CA ASP A 380 -3.40 -19.95 -16.89
C ASP A 380 -4.83 -20.51 -16.81
N LEU A 381 -5.65 -20.01 -15.90
CA LEU A 381 -7.06 -20.40 -15.78
C LEU A 381 -7.83 -20.06 -17.05
N VAL A 382 -7.62 -18.88 -17.61
CA VAL A 382 -8.26 -18.48 -18.87
C VAL A 382 -7.77 -19.36 -20.02
N ALA A 383 -6.46 -19.61 -20.12
CA ALA A 383 -5.88 -20.50 -21.14
C ALA A 383 -6.40 -21.95 -21.05
N ALA A 384 -6.74 -22.42 -19.86
CA ALA A 384 -7.37 -23.72 -19.64
C ALA A 384 -8.88 -23.74 -19.96
N GLY A 385 -9.50 -22.60 -20.28
CA GLY A 385 -10.94 -22.46 -20.48
C GLY A 385 -11.75 -22.34 -19.19
N ASP A 386 -11.10 -22.10 -18.06
CA ASP A 386 -11.70 -22.05 -16.71
C ASP A 386 -12.00 -20.61 -16.27
N GLN A 387 -12.43 -19.71 -17.18
CA GLN A 387 -12.78 -18.31 -16.82
C GLN A 387 -13.83 -18.24 -15.71
N ALA A 388 -14.78 -19.18 -15.69
CA ALA A 388 -15.80 -19.23 -14.64
C ALA A 388 -15.16 -19.42 -13.25
N ARG A 389 -14.12 -20.26 -13.15
CA ARG A 389 -13.41 -20.51 -11.89
C ARG A 389 -12.65 -19.28 -11.41
N LEU A 390 -12.03 -18.53 -12.32
CA LEU A 390 -11.39 -17.25 -12.01
C LEU A 390 -12.43 -16.23 -11.51
N ALA A 391 -13.55 -16.09 -12.21
CA ALA A 391 -14.63 -15.20 -11.83
C ALA A 391 -15.23 -15.59 -10.46
N ASP A 392 -15.42 -16.89 -10.19
CA ASP A 392 -15.89 -17.39 -8.90
C ASP A 392 -14.89 -17.12 -7.78
N ALA A 393 -13.60 -17.30 -8.00
CA ALA A 393 -12.56 -17.00 -7.01
C ALA A 393 -12.56 -15.52 -6.61
N ILE A 394 -12.68 -14.63 -7.61
CA ILE A 394 -12.75 -13.17 -7.38
C ILE A 394 -14.06 -12.81 -6.63
N ALA A 395 -15.20 -13.36 -7.06
CA ALA A 395 -16.50 -13.08 -6.45
C ALA A 395 -16.61 -13.58 -4.99
N ASN A 396 -15.87 -14.64 -4.63
CA ASN A 396 -15.82 -15.23 -3.30
C ASN A 396 -14.56 -14.82 -2.52
N ALA A 397 -13.88 -13.75 -2.92
CA ALA A 397 -12.71 -13.23 -2.23
C ALA A 397 -13.06 -12.89 -0.76
N ARG A 398 -12.16 -13.26 0.16
CA ARG A 398 -12.30 -13.02 1.61
C ARG A 398 -11.30 -11.97 2.07
N PRO A 399 -11.50 -11.32 3.23
CA PRO A 399 -10.49 -10.39 3.76
C PRO A 399 -9.10 -11.03 3.74
N LEU A 400 -8.12 -10.36 3.15
CA LEU A 400 -6.75 -10.87 3.08
C LEU A 400 -6.16 -11.05 4.47
N ALA A 401 -6.52 -10.16 5.40
CA ALA A 401 -6.12 -10.25 6.80
C ALA A 401 -6.48 -11.58 7.44
N ASP A 402 -7.67 -12.16 7.16
CA ASP A 402 -8.11 -13.43 7.72
C ASP A 402 -7.16 -14.56 7.30
N SER A 403 -6.79 -14.60 6.03
CA SER A 403 -5.84 -15.60 5.51
C SER A 403 -4.46 -15.45 6.16
N LEU A 404 -3.99 -14.22 6.35
CA LEU A 404 -2.70 -13.93 7.00
C LEU A 404 -2.72 -14.27 8.50
N VAL A 405 -3.84 -14.02 9.19
CA VAL A 405 -4.03 -14.42 10.60
C VAL A 405 -4.02 -15.94 10.74
N ASP A 406 -4.77 -16.65 9.88
CA ASP A 406 -4.79 -18.11 9.86
C ASP A 406 -3.38 -18.68 9.66
N GLU A 407 -2.65 -18.18 8.69
CA GLU A 407 -1.27 -18.59 8.41
C GLU A 407 -0.36 -18.42 9.63
N ARG A 408 -0.46 -17.29 10.35
CA ARG A 408 0.34 -17.05 11.57
C ARG A 408 0.00 -18.04 12.67
N LEU A 409 -1.29 -18.37 12.85
CA LEU A 409 -1.75 -19.25 13.91
C LEU A 409 -1.50 -20.73 13.60
N ASP A 410 -1.39 -21.11 12.30
CA ASP A 410 -1.13 -22.48 11.88
C ASP A 410 0.37 -22.86 11.90
N HIS A 411 1.27 -21.90 11.69
CA HIS A 411 2.71 -22.17 11.53
C HIS A 411 3.56 -21.84 12.77
N VAL A 412 3.04 -21.07 13.70
CA VAL A 412 3.76 -20.65 14.92
C VAL A 412 2.90 -20.97 16.13
N GLU A 413 3.47 -21.57 17.17
CA GLU A 413 2.76 -21.89 18.41
C GLU A 413 2.98 -20.82 19.48
N GLY A 414 1.97 -20.64 20.34
CA GLY A 414 2.06 -19.86 21.56
C GLY A 414 1.86 -18.37 21.42
N THR A 415 2.38 -17.62 22.39
CA THR A 415 2.15 -16.17 22.51
C THR A 415 2.69 -15.37 21.31
N GLN A 416 3.79 -15.81 20.68
CA GLN A 416 4.38 -15.12 19.55
C GLN A 416 3.44 -15.13 18.33
N ALA A 417 2.82 -16.28 18.03
CA ALA A 417 1.83 -16.38 16.95
C ALA A 417 0.67 -15.40 17.16
N ALA A 418 0.15 -15.34 18.40
CA ALA A 418 -0.92 -14.41 18.73
C ALA A 418 -0.51 -12.94 18.56
N LEU A 419 0.72 -12.58 18.94
CA LEU A 419 1.22 -11.20 18.77
C LEU A 419 1.42 -10.86 17.29
N ASP A 420 1.91 -11.78 16.48
CA ASP A 420 2.10 -11.55 15.05
C ASP A 420 0.76 -11.45 14.32
N ALA A 421 -0.23 -12.28 14.68
CA ALA A 421 -1.60 -12.18 14.20
C ALA A 421 -2.27 -10.86 14.61
N LEU A 422 -2.10 -10.41 15.87
CA LEU A 422 -2.63 -9.12 16.33
C LEU A 422 -2.06 -7.92 15.59
N ARG A 423 -0.82 -7.97 15.09
CA ARG A 423 -0.27 -6.90 14.24
C ARG A 423 -1.06 -6.76 12.94
N ILE A 424 -1.47 -7.88 12.35
CA ILE A 424 -2.30 -7.89 11.15
C ILE A 424 -3.67 -7.27 11.48
N VAL A 425 -4.32 -7.73 12.55
CA VAL A 425 -5.61 -7.17 13.00
C VAL A 425 -5.50 -5.67 13.30
N ALA A 426 -4.42 -5.22 13.92
CA ALA A 426 -4.18 -3.80 14.21
C ALA A 426 -4.06 -2.94 12.92
N ALA A 427 -3.82 -3.53 11.77
CA ALA A 427 -3.78 -2.83 10.49
C ALA A 427 -5.15 -2.73 9.79
N GLN A 428 -6.11 -3.59 10.15
CA GLN A 428 -7.48 -3.57 9.63
C GLN A 428 -8.28 -2.33 10.05
N PRO A 429 -9.43 -2.07 9.41
CA PRO A 429 -10.42 -1.12 9.90
C PRO A 429 -10.86 -1.43 11.33
N VAL A 430 -11.22 -0.38 12.08
CA VAL A 430 -11.57 -0.47 13.51
C VAL A 430 -12.71 -1.45 13.79
N GLU A 431 -13.64 -1.59 12.87
CA GLU A 431 -14.80 -2.46 12.97
C GLU A 431 -14.42 -3.94 13.06
N GLN A 432 -13.23 -4.31 12.56
CA GLN A 432 -12.72 -5.68 12.55
C GLN A 432 -11.94 -6.05 13.82
N TRP A 433 -11.46 -5.08 14.59
CA TRP A 433 -10.57 -5.32 15.74
C TRP A 433 -11.17 -6.22 16.81
N PRO A 434 -12.44 -6.05 17.25
CA PRO A 434 -13.03 -6.92 18.26
C PRO A 434 -13.12 -8.37 17.79
N ALA A 435 -13.61 -8.59 16.57
CA ALA A 435 -13.77 -9.93 15.99
C ALA A 435 -12.42 -10.63 15.79
N GLY A 436 -11.40 -9.89 15.29
CA GLY A 436 -10.05 -10.43 15.11
C GLY A 436 -9.39 -10.84 16.42
N ALA A 437 -9.51 -10.01 17.47
CA ALA A 437 -8.98 -10.35 18.79
C ALA A 437 -9.67 -11.55 19.41
N GLU A 438 -11.00 -11.68 19.24
CA GLU A 438 -11.79 -12.80 19.75
C GLU A 438 -11.43 -14.10 19.00
N TYR A 439 -11.29 -14.03 17.68
CA TYR A 439 -10.85 -15.17 16.87
C TYR A 439 -9.45 -15.69 17.30
N ILE A 440 -8.49 -14.79 17.52
CA ILE A 440 -7.15 -15.17 18.00
C ILE A 440 -7.23 -15.78 19.39
N ALA A 441 -8.11 -15.26 20.29
CA ALA A 441 -8.32 -15.82 21.62
C ALA A 441 -8.83 -17.27 21.55
N GLU A 442 -9.82 -17.54 20.70
CA GLU A 442 -10.38 -18.88 20.50
C GLU A 442 -9.33 -19.86 19.96
N ARG A 443 -8.54 -19.43 18.98
CA ARG A 443 -7.52 -20.27 18.34
C ARG A 443 -6.33 -20.57 19.25
N THR A 444 -5.93 -19.63 20.10
CA THR A 444 -4.72 -19.75 20.94
C THR A 444 -5.00 -20.17 22.38
N GLY A 445 -6.26 -20.04 22.84
CA GLY A 445 -6.63 -20.25 24.24
C GLY A 445 -6.12 -19.16 25.20
N LEU A 446 -5.58 -18.04 24.64
CA LEU A 446 -5.13 -16.92 25.46
C LEU A 446 -6.32 -16.09 25.97
N PRO A 447 -6.23 -15.52 27.18
CA PRO A 447 -7.31 -14.69 27.71
C PRO A 447 -7.61 -13.48 26.82
N PRO A 448 -8.88 -13.24 26.44
CA PRO A 448 -9.25 -12.11 25.57
C PRO A 448 -8.80 -10.75 26.10
N VAL A 449 -8.76 -10.55 27.42
CA VAL A 449 -8.31 -9.30 28.04
C VAL A 449 -6.84 -9.01 27.73
N ILE A 450 -5.97 -10.02 27.72
CA ILE A 450 -4.55 -9.85 27.39
C ILE A 450 -4.38 -9.48 25.92
N LEU A 451 -5.13 -10.12 25.03
CA LEU A 451 -5.08 -9.86 23.60
C LEU A 451 -5.62 -8.46 23.26
N ARG A 452 -6.70 -8.01 23.91
CA ARG A 452 -7.23 -6.65 23.75
C ARG A 452 -6.24 -5.60 24.21
N SER A 453 -5.58 -5.79 25.35
CA SER A 453 -4.55 -4.87 25.84
C SER A 453 -3.33 -4.81 24.89
N ALA A 454 -2.91 -5.97 24.37
CA ALA A 454 -1.84 -6.03 23.37
C ALA A 454 -2.26 -5.33 22.06
N LEU A 455 -3.48 -5.58 21.58
CA LEU A 455 -4.03 -4.93 20.39
C LEU A 455 -4.09 -3.40 20.56
N ALA A 456 -4.61 -2.91 21.69
CA ALA A 456 -4.67 -1.49 21.99
C ALA A 456 -3.28 -0.83 21.93
N SER A 457 -2.26 -1.52 22.46
CA SER A 457 -0.87 -1.04 22.37
C SER A 457 -0.34 -1.01 20.94
N MET A 458 -0.65 -2.03 20.12
CA MET A 458 -0.22 -2.11 18.72
C MET A 458 -0.90 -1.05 17.86
N VAL A 459 -2.20 -0.85 18.06
CA VAL A 459 -2.97 0.18 17.35
C VAL A 459 -2.43 1.57 17.67
N ARG A 460 -2.17 1.87 18.94
CA ARG A 460 -1.52 3.13 19.34
C ARG A 460 -0.17 3.32 18.64
N ALA A 461 0.68 2.29 18.67
CA ALA A 461 1.99 2.36 18.03
C ALA A 461 1.88 2.60 16.51
N ARG A 462 0.91 1.94 15.85
CA ARG A 462 0.64 2.13 14.43
C ARG A 462 0.10 3.52 14.11
N ASN A 463 -0.84 4.04 14.89
CA ASN A 463 -1.38 5.38 14.70
C ASN A 463 -0.34 6.47 14.95
N ALA A 464 0.59 6.25 15.90
CA ALA A 464 1.69 7.17 16.18
C ALA A 464 2.72 7.25 15.03
N ASP A 465 2.99 6.12 14.35
CA ASP A 465 3.91 6.06 13.22
C ASP A 465 3.46 4.95 12.25
N PRO A 466 2.48 5.23 11.37
CA PRO A 466 1.92 4.26 10.46
C PRO A 466 2.96 3.66 9.48
N ARG A 467 3.91 4.49 9.02
CA ARG A 467 4.96 4.06 8.08
C ARG A 467 5.94 3.10 8.73
N ARG A 468 6.38 3.40 9.95
CA ARG A 468 7.26 2.51 10.71
C ARG A 468 6.58 1.17 11.00
N ALA A 469 5.30 1.19 11.37
CA ALA A 469 4.54 -0.02 11.62
C ALA A 469 4.39 -0.87 10.33
N THR A 470 4.11 -0.23 9.21
CA THR A 470 4.05 -0.87 7.88
C THR A 470 5.40 -1.44 7.47
N GLN A 471 6.49 -0.68 7.63
CA GLN A 471 7.84 -1.16 7.33
C GLN A 471 8.20 -2.37 8.20
N GLY A 472 7.85 -2.36 9.48
CA GLY A 472 8.05 -3.50 10.37
C GLY A 472 7.29 -4.76 9.93
N GLY A 473 6.10 -4.61 9.35
CA GLY A 473 5.37 -5.71 8.71
C GLY A 473 6.10 -6.24 7.46
N ILE A 474 6.52 -5.35 6.58
CA ILE A 474 7.26 -5.70 5.35
C ILE A 474 8.60 -6.38 5.68
N ASP A 475 9.33 -5.89 6.70
CA ASP A 475 10.61 -6.49 7.13
C ASP A 475 10.40 -7.90 7.70
N HIS A 476 9.28 -8.14 8.39
CA HIS A 476 8.91 -9.47 8.85
C HIS A 476 8.67 -10.44 7.69
N VAL A 477 7.98 -10.00 6.65
CA VAL A 477 7.78 -10.78 5.41
C VAL A 477 9.12 -11.13 4.76
N ALA A 478 10.05 -10.18 4.66
CA ALA A 478 11.38 -10.41 4.10
C ALA A 478 12.17 -11.47 4.89
N GLN A 479 12.14 -11.40 6.23
CA GLN A 479 12.77 -12.40 7.09
C GLN A 479 12.17 -13.81 6.92
N THR A 480 10.86 -13.89 6.72
CA THR A 480 10.18 -15.16 6.44
C THR A 480 10.64 -15.75 5.11
N LYS A 481 10.75 -14.91 4.07
CA LYS A 481 11.27 -15.30 2.76
C LYS A 481 12.70 -15.87 2.85
N ASP A 482 13.58 -15.19 3.57
CA ASP A 482 14.96 -15.62 3.74
C ASP A 482 15.03 -17.00 4.44
N ARG A 483 14.19 -17.20 5.46
CA ARG A 483 14.07 -18.51 6.13
C ARG A 483 13.57 -19.61 5.20
N LEU A 484 12.53 -19.34 4.39
CA LEU A 484 12.02 -20.32 3.42
C LEU A 484 13.08 -20.66 2.36
N THR A 485 13.82 -19.68 1.90
CA THR A 485 14.92 -19.88 0.93
C THR A 485 16.05 -20.71 1.52
N MET A 486 16.43 -20.45 2.77
CA MET A 486 17.42 -21.24 3.52
C MET A 486 16.96 -22.70 3.72
N ILE A 487 15.69 -22.92 4.02
CA ILE A 487 15.13 -24.27 4.17
C ILE A 487 15.14 -25.01 2.82
N GLN A 488 14.79 -24.35 1.74
CA GLN A 488 14.78 -24.94 0.38
C GLN A 488 16.19 -25.21 -0.16
N SER A 489 17.19 -24.39 0.18
CA SER A 489 18.59 -24.60 -0.21
C SER A 489 19.31 -25.65 0.62
N GLY A 490 18.71 -26.17 1.69
CA GLY A 490 19.31 -27.16 2.59
C GLY A 490 20.37 -26.58 3.55
N GLU A 491 20.59 -25.27 3.54
CA GLU A 491 21.56 -24.59 4.41
C GLU A 491 21.06 -24.49 5.86
N ALA A 492 19.76 -24.44 6.08
CA ALA A 492 19.15 -24.35 7.42
C ALA A 492 19.37 -25.61 8.29
N ALA A 493 19.65 -26.77 7.70
CA ALA A 493 19.93 -27.99 8.47
C ALA A 493 21.29 -27.95 9.18
N ALA A 494 22.24 -27.14 8.71
CA ALA A 494 23.58 -27.05 9.30
C ALA A 494 23.61 -26.04 10.46
N GLU A 495 22.91 -24.90 10.35
CA GLU A 495 22.97 -23.83 11.36
C GLU A 495 22.15 -24.13 12.62
N VAL A 496 21.03 -24.87 12.49
CA VAL A 496 20.23 -25.33 13.65
C VAL A 496 20.96 -26.37 14.47
N ILE A 497 21.85 -27.18 13.86
CA ILE A 497 22.61 -28.19 14.57
C ILE A 497 23.82 -27.56 15.31
N GLU A 498 24.36 -26.45 14.85
CA GLU A 498 25.52 -25.79 15.46
C GLU A 498 25.16 -24.95 16.71
N HIS A 499 23.87 -24.58 16.90
CA HIS A 499 23.38 -23.80 18.04
C HIS A 499 22.68 -24.62 19.13
N ILE A 500 22.56 -25.95 18.98
CA ILE A 500 22.16 -26.85 20.04
C ILE A 500 23.41 -27.45 20.68
N GLU A 501 24.18 -26.64 21.40
CA GLU A 501 25.05 -27.20 22.44
C GLU A 501 24.16 -27.80 23.53
N PRO A 502 24.31 -29.08 23.88
CA PRO A 502 23.62 -29.63 25.02
C PRO A 502 24.07 -28.89 26.28
N PRO A 503 23.15 -28.56 27.20
CA PRO A 503 23.53 -27.87 28.42
C PRO A 503 24.63 -28.67 29.10
N THR A 504 25.81 -28.08 29.23
CA THR A 504 26.93 -28.65 29.97
C THR A 504 26.43 -28.91 31.40
N ARG A 505 26.30 -30.19 31.70
CA ARG A 505 26.12 -30.72 33.07
C ARG A 505 27.35 -30.37 33.87
N ASN A 506 27.44 -29.18 34.43
CA ASN A 506 28.25 -28.88 35.62
C ASN A 506 28.28 -27.34 35.82
N SER A 507 27.25 -26.83 36.43
CA SER A 507 27.35 -25.68 37.31
C SER A 507 26.42 -25.95 38.48
N ARG A 508 27.04 -26.32 39.61
CA ARG A 508 26.36 -26.27 40.89
C ARG A 508 25.84 -24.83 41.06
N PRO A 509 24.62 -24.65 41.54
CA PRO A 509 24.14 -23.32 41.94
C PRO A 509 25.04 -22.79 43.05
N ASP A 510 25.50 -21.57 42.92
CA ASP A 510 26.19 -20.84 43.99
C ASP A 510 25.29 -20.82 45.24
N PRO A 511 25.88 -21.03 46.45
CA PRO A 511 25.10 -20.99 47.69
C PRO A 511 24.59 -19.56 47.87
N LEU A 512 23.29 -19.45 48.17
CA LEU A 512 22.64 -18.20 48.56
C LEU A 512 23.44 -17.51 49.69
N PRO A 513 23.61 -16.17 49.64
CA PRO A 513 24.27 -15.42 50.70
C PRO A 513 23.49 -15.59 52.01
N THR A 514 24.18 -16.10 53.04
CA THR A 514 23.66 -16.19 54.40
C THR A 514 23.49 -14.78 54.93
N LEU A 515 22.24 -14.41 55.24
CA LEU A 515 21.93 -13.21 56.00
C LEU A 515 22.42 -13.41 57.46
N ASP A 516 23.36 -12.63 57.91
CA ASP A 516 23.77 -12.52 59.31
C ASP A 516 22.59 -12.02 60.16
N PRO A 517 22.36 -12.62 61.33
CA PRO A 517 21.30 -12.14 62.24
C PRO A 517 21.68 -10.77 62.82
N PRO A 518 20.69 -9.91 63.12
CA PRO A 518 20.97 -8.57 63.69
C PRO A 518 21.57 -8.70 65.10
N ARG A 519 22.65 -7.94 65.36
CA ARG A 519 23.25 -7.83 66.68
C ARG A 519 22.31 -7.09 67.65
N PRO A 520 22.17 -7.55 68.87
CA PRO A 520 21.36 -6.87 69.87
C PRO A 520 22.00 -5.53 70.30
N SER A 521 21.23 -4.45 70.22
CA SER A 521 21.58 -3.15 70.79
C SER A 521 21.67 -3.22 72.31
N GLY A 522 22.88 -3.15 72.83
CA GLY A 522 23.09 -3.05 74.26
C GLY A 522 22.71 -1.64 74.75
N ILE A 523 21.75 -1.60 75.64
CA ILE A 523 21.51 -0.43 76.52
C ILE A 523 22.44 -0.61 77.71
N SER A 524 23.33 0.38 77.90
CA SER A 524 24.05 0.53 79.19
C SER A 524 23.63 1.83 79.89
N TRP A 525 23.47 1.71 81.14
CA TRP A 525 23.08 2.70 82.11
C TRP A 525 24.01 3.92 82.20
#